data_c4d375f44898fb96defb4f2f86faba3d
#
_entry.id   c4d375f44898fb96defb4f2f86faba3d
#
_cell.length_a   1.000
_cell.length_b   1.000
_cell.length_c   1.000
_cell.angle_alpha   90.00
_cell.angle_beta   90.00
_cell.angle_gamma   90.00
#
_symmetry.space_group_name_H-M   'P 1'
#
loop_
_entity.id
_entity.type
_entity.pdbx_description
1 polymer ?
#
loop_
_entity_poly.entity_id
_entity_poly.type
_entity_poly.pdbx_seq_one_letter_code
_entity_poly.pdbx_strand_id
1 'polypeptide(L)'
;MPKPKWNLNTIYISERLQESLRLIFRCAMTTVVAPMGYGKTTAVNRYLAERAKTEALHIIRISVYSDNLAILWKSVQDAFARAGFDFLRDYTCPTDAAGGGLLVDDLCHELAGETPCYIFVDDFHLLTDRRVYTFLCMLANRLPVNVHLI
;
A
#
# COMPACT_ATOMS: atom_id res chain seq x y z
N MET A 1 -39.82 -4.28 -15.53
CA MET A 1 -38.71 -3.46 -15.02
C MET A 1 -37.59 -3.44 -16.04
N PRO A 2 -37.18 -2.25 -16.48
CA PRO A 2 -36.00 -2.20 -17.33
C PRO A 2 -34.78 -2.72 -16.54
N LYS A 3 -34.01 -3.59 -17.17
CA LYS A 3 -32.74 -4.05 -16.59
C LYS A 3 -31.82 -2.85 -16.35
N PRO A 4 -31.16 -2.74 -15.20
CA PRO A 4 -30.22 -1.66 -14.98
C PRO A 4 -29.15 -1.70 -16.06
N LYS A 5 -28.94 -0.59 -16.74
CA LYS A 5 -27.83 -0.47 -17.68
C LYS A 5 -26.53 -0.53 -16.86
N TRP A 6 -25.67 -1.47 -17.20
CA TRP A 6 -24.35 -1.54 -16.59
C TRP A 6 -23.58 -0.27 -16.94
N ASN A 7 -23.35 0.53 -15.94
CA ASN A 7 -22.47 1.68 -16.07
C ASN A 7 -21.06 1.21 -15.72
N LEU A 8 -20.17 1.16 -16.68
CA LEU A 8 -18.78 0.76 -16.48
C LEU A 8 -18.03 1.65 -15.48
N ASN A 9 -18.57 2.85 -15.19
CA ASN A 9 -18.01 3.75 -14.19
C ASN A 9 -18.56 3.50 -12.78
N THR A 10 -19.55 2.60 -12.63
CA THR A 10 -20.11 2.26 -11.33
C THR A 10 -19.53 0.94 -10.85
N ILE A 11 -18.74 1.01 -9.80
CA ILE A 11 -18.14 -0.15 -9.16
C ILE A 11 -18.98 -0.50 -7.94
N TYR A 12 -19.54 -1.70 -7.92
CA TYR A 12 -20.28 -2.21 -6.79
C TYR A 12 -19.35 -3.00 -5.85
N ILE A 13 -19.27 -2.56 -4.60
CA ILE A 13 -18.57 -3.26 -3.54
C ILE A 13 -19.64 -3.74 -2.54
N SER A 14 -19.73 -5.06 -2.32
CA SER A 14 -20.70 -5.63 -1.38
C SER A 14 -20.44 -5.15 0.05
N GLU A 15 -21.48 -5.06 0.88
CA GLU A 15 -21.34 -4.70 2.29
C GLU A 15 -20.36 -5.61 3.04
N ARG A 16 -20.41 -6.91 2.74
CA ARG A 16 -19.48 -7.89 3.33
C ARG A 16 -18.03 -7.56 3.01
N LEU A 17 -17.73 -7.16 1.77
CA LEU A 17 -16.40 -6.77 1.36
C LEU A 17 -15.99 -5.46 2.04
N GLN A 18 -16.88 -4.49 2.13
CA GLN A 18 -16.65 -3.23 2.83
C GLN A 18 -16.31 -3.47 4.31
N GLU A 19 -17.03 -4.35 4.99
CA GLU A 19 -16.74 -4.71 6.38
C GLU A 19 -15.38 -5.37 6.53
N SER A 20 -15.01 -6.26 5.61
CA SER A 20 -13.69 -6.89 5.60
C SER A 20 -12.58 -5.85 5.39
N LEU A 21 -12.78 -4.89 4.51
CA LEU A 21 -11.82 -3.82 4.24
C LEU A 21 -11.66 -2.84 5.41
N ARG A 22 -12.63 -2.74 6.32
CA ARG A 22 -12.52 -1.92 7.54
C ARG A 22 -11.37 -2.35 8.44
N LEU A 23 -10.93 -3.59 8.34
CA LEU A 23 -9.77 -4.07 9.10
C LEU A 23 -8.47 -3.35 8.70
N ILE A 24 -8.41 -2.76 7.53
CA ILE A 24 -7.23 -2.05 7.01
C ILE A 24 -6.76 -0.96 7.98
N PHE A 25 -7.67 -0.19 8.54
CA PHE A 25 -7.29 0.89 9.45
C PHE A 25 -7.03 0.44 10.90
N ARG A 26 -7.31 -0.83 11.21
CA ARG A 26 -7.07 -1.40 12.55
C ARG A 26 -5.79 -2.23 12.62
N CYS A 27 -5.28 -2.67 11.48
CA CYS A 27 -4.14 -3.57 11.40
C CYS A 27 -2.92 -2.87 10.84
N ALA A 28 -1.75 -3.23 11.35
CA ALA A 28 -0.48 -2.73 10.78
C ALA A 28 -0.29 -3.23 9.34
N MET A 29 -0.71 -4.45 9.07
CA MET A 29 -0.64 -5.04 7.74
C MET A 29 -1.92 -5.80 7.42
N THR A 30 -2.43 -5.62 6.21
CA THR A 30 -3.59 -6.34 5.68
C THR A 30 -3.22 -6.94 4.33
N THR A 31 -3.45 -8.24 4.16
CA THR A 31 -3.25 -8.90 2.88
C THR A 31 -4.60 -9.14 2.20
N VAL A 32 -4.73 -8.67 0.97
CA VAL A 32 -5.93 -8.86 0.15
C VAL A 32 -5.63 -9.95 -0.88
N VAL A 33 -6.25 -11.10 -0.72
CA VAL A 33 -6.06 -12.26 -1.59
C VAL A 33 -7.35 -12.57 -2.34
N ALA A 34 -7.25 -12.61 -3.65
CA ALA A 34 -8.33 -13.05 -4.52
C ALA A 34 -7.73 -13.52 -5.86
N PRO A 35 -8.43 -14.37 -6.62
CA PRO A 35 -8.00 -14.74 -7.96
C PRO A 35 -7.88 -13.50 -8.87
N MET A 36 -7.02 -13.59 -9.87
CA MET A 36 -6.86 -12.52 -10.87
C MET A 36 -8.20 -12.19 -11.53
N GLY A 37 -8.51 -10.91 -11.71
CA GLY A 37 -9.75 -10.45 -12.33
C GLY A 37 -10.91 -10.25 -11.36
N TYR A 38 -10.74 -10.50 -10.06
CA TYR A 38 -11.78 -10.30 -9.04
C TYR A 38 -11.82 -8.87 -8.46
N GLY A 39 -11.08 -7.94 -9.05
CA GLY A 39 -11.16 -6.54 -8.69
C GLY A 39 -10.52 -6.15 -7.35
N LYS A 40 -9.46 -6.84 -6.91
CA LYS A 40 -8.74 -6.52 -5.67
C LYS A 40 -8.28 -5.07 -5.62
N THR A 41 -7.54 -4.65 -6.64
CA THR A 41 -7.00 -3.29 -6.77
C THR A 41 -8.12 -2.26 -6.75
N THR A 42 -9.19 -2.52 -7.51
CA THR A 42 -10.36 -1.67 -7.59
C THR A 42 -11.05 -1.54 -6.23
N ALA A 43 -11.22 -2.63 -5.51
CA ALA A 43 -11.86 -2.63 -4.20
C ALA A 43 -11.07 -1.82 -3.18
N VAL A 44 -9.74 -2.02 -3.10
CA VAL A 44 -8.87 -1.29 -2.18
C VAL A 44 -8.83 0.20 -2.53
N ASN A 45 -8.65 0.55 -3.80
CA ASN A 45 -8.63 1.94 -4.24
C ASN A 45 -9.96 2.64 -3.94
N ARG A 46 -11.08 1.96 -4.14
CA ARG A 46 -12.41 2.49 -3.83
C ARG A 46 -12.57 2.75 -2.34
N TYR A 47 -12.16 1.79 -1.51
CA TYR A 47 -12.19 1.94 -0.05
C TYR A 47 -11.37 3.14 0.41
N LEU A 48 -10.13 3.27 -0.07
CA LEU A 48 -9.25 4.38 0.30
C LEU A 48 -9.81 5.72 -0.19
N ALA A 49 -10.37 5.77 -1.40
CA ALA A 49 -10.98 6.97 -1.94
C ALA A 49 -12.21 7.43 -1.12
N GLU A 50 -13.04 6.50 -0.67
CA GLU A 50 -14.17 6.81 0.21
C GLU A 50 -13.71 7.33 1.57
N ARG A 51 -12.66 6.75 2.15
CA ARG A 51 -12.07 7.25 3.40
C ARG A 51 -11.50 8.65 3.23
N ALA A 52 -10.85 8.94 2.12
CA ALA A 52 -10.27 10.25 1.83
C ALA A 52 -11.31 11.37 1.73
N LYS A 53 -12.58 11.05 1.47
CA LYS A 53 -13.68 12.03 1.46
C LYS A 53 -14.06 12.51 2.86
N THR A 54 -13.84 11.70 3.88
CA THR A 54 -14.30 11.95 5.25
C THR A 54 -13.19 12.39 6.19
N GLU A 55 -11.94 12.08 5.86
CA GLU A 55 -10.78 12.43 6.69
C GLU A 55 -9.55 12.71 5.84
N ALA A 56 -8.66 13.56 6.35
CA ALA A 56 -7.36 13.78 5.72
C ALA A 56 -6.49 12.55 5.95
N LEU A 57 -5.90 12.01 4.87
CA LEU A 57 -5.00 10.88 4.96
C LEU A 57 -3.97 10.90 3.82
N HIS A 58 -2.88 10.17 4.02
CA HIS A 58 -1.87 9.95 2.98
C HIS A 58 -2.06 8.56 2.38
N ILE A 59 -2.01 8.48 1.05
CA ILE A 59 -2.08 7.22 0.32
C ILE A 59 -0.83 7.11 -0.55
N ILE A 60 -0.04 6.06 -0.30
CA ILE A 60 1.16 5.76 -1.06
C ILE A 60 0.87 4.47 -1.84
N ARG A 61 0.71 4.60 -3.16
CA ARG A 61 0.42 3.46 -4.04
C ARG A 61 1.67 3.03 -4.76
N ILE A 62 2.10 1.80 -4.47
CA ILE A 62 3.26 1.17 -5.11
C ILE A 62 2.74 0.10 -6.05
N SER A 63 2.95 0.29 -7.35
CA SER A 63 2.61 -0.71 -8.36
C SER A 63 3.84 -1.54 -8.69
N VAL A 64 3.75 -2.85 -8.56
CA VAL A 64 4.83 -3.78 -8.88
C VAL A 64 4.71 -4.17 -10.34
N TYR A 65 5.70 -3.80 -11.15
CA TYR A 65 5.75 -4.14 -12.59
C TYR A 65 6.71 -5.28 -12.90
N SER A 66 7.65 -5.53 -12.01
CA SER A 66 8.74 -6.48 -12.22
C SER A 66 9.30 -6.93 -10.87
N ASP A 67 9.93 -8.10 -10.83
CA ASP A 67 10.68 -8.55 -9.65
C ASP A 67 12.12 -8.04 -9.64
N ASN A 68 12.50 -7.20 -10.59
CA ASN A 68 13.80 -6.52 -10.60
C ASN A 68 13.82 -5.45 -9.50
N LEU A 69 14.79 -5.56 -8.59
CA LEU A 69 14.87 -4.68 -7.43
C LEU A 69 15.11 -3.21 -7.79
N ALA A 70 15.87 -2.92 -8.84
CA ALA A 70 16.12 -1.54 -9.25
C ALA A 70 14.84 -0.88 -9.77
N ILE A 71 14.03 -1.60 -10.51
CA ILE A 71 12.73 -1.14 -11.02
C ILE A 71 11.76 -0.96 -9.85
N LEU A 72 11.70 -1.92 -8.93
CA LEU A 72 10.86 -1.82 -7.74
C LEU A 72 11.25 -0.61 -6.89
N TRP A 73 12.54 -0.42 -6.64
CA TRP A 73 13.03 0.70 -5.85
C TRP A 73 12.63 2.05 -6.44
N LYS A 74 12.77 2.19 -7.76
CA LYS A 74 12.32 3.40 -8.47
C LYS A 74 10.82 3.63 -8.31
N SER A 75 10.01 2.57 -8.41
CA SER A 75 8.57 2.64 -8.19
C SER A 75 8.22 3.09 -6.77
N VAL A 76 8.94 2.59 -5.77
CA VAL A 76 8.77 2.99 -4.37
C VAL A 76 9.11 4.47 -4.18
N GLN A 77 10.26 4.91 -4.67
CA GLN A 77 10.67 6.32 -4.59
C GLN A 77 9.65 7.25 -5.25
N ASP A 78 9.16 6.91 -6.43
CA ASP A 78 8.18 7.71 -7.16
C ASP A 78 6.83 7.74 -6.43
N ALA A 79 6.40 6.63 -5.86
CA ALA A 79 5.14 6.54 -5.10
C ALA A 79 5.18 7.43 -3.85
N PHE A 80 6.26 7.40 -3.10
CA PHE A 80 6.45 8.27 -1.94
C PHE A 80 6.51 9.75 -2.33
N ALA A 81 7.22 10.08 -3.41
CA ALA A 81 7.31 11.45 -3.90
C ALA A 81 5.94 12.00 -4.31
N ARG A 82 5.10 11.19 -4.98
CA ARG A 82 3.73 11.60 -5.36
C ARG A 82 2.86 11.86 -4.14
N ALA A 83 3.10 11.17 -3.05
CA ALA A 83 2.37 11.38 -1.79
C ALA A 83 2.92 12.56 -0.96
N GLY A 84 3.98 13.22 -1.43
CA GLY A 84 4.60 14.36 -0.74
C GLY A 84 5.80 14.01 0.12
N PHE A 85 6.32 12.79 0.03
CA PHE A 85 7.46 12.31 0.83
C PHE A 85 8.70 12.14 -0.05
N ASP A 86 9.51 13.17 -0.15
CA ASP A 86 10.70 13.19 -1.03
C ASP A 86 11.97 12.58 -0.41
N PHE A 87 11.95 12.22 0.87
CA PHE A 87 13.15 11.80 1.59
C PHE A 87 13.80 10.52 1.03
N LEU A 88 13.05 9.66 0.33
CA LEU A 88 13.59 8.43 -0.27
C LEU A 88 14.45 8.69 -1.50
N ARG A 89 14.42 9.86 -2.10
CA ARG A 89 15.21 10.17 -3.30
C ARG A 89 16.71 10.08 -3.07
N ASP A 90 17.16 10.38 -1.85
CA ASP A 90 18.57 10.35 -1.47
C ASP A 90 19.03 8.96 -1.02
N TYR A 91 18.13 8.00 -0.93
CA TYR A 91 18.44 6.63 -0.53
C TYR A 91 18.74 5.74 -1.72
N THR A 92 19.73 4.88 -1.56
CA THR A 92 19.95 3.75 -2.48
C THR A 92 19.15 2.55 -2.03
N CYS A 93 18.84 1.63 -2.96
CA CYS A 93 18.13 0.40 -2.63
C CYS A 93 18.91 -0.40 -1.57
N PRO A 94 18.29 -0.74 -0.43
CA PRO A 94 18.95 -1.56 0.59
C PRO A 94 19.30 -2.94 0.03
N THR A 95 20.54 -3.38 0.28
CA THR A 95 21.04 -4.68 -0.18
C THR A 95 21.24 -5.69 0.95
N ASP A 96 21.19 -5.23 2.20
CA ASP A 96 21.39 -6.03 3.38
C ASP A 96 20.37 -5.69 4.49
N ALA A 97 20.37 -6.51 5.55
CA ALA A 97 19.46 -6.30 6.68
C ALA A 97 19.77 -5.02 7.47
N ALA A 98 21.04 -4.62 7.55
CA ALA A 98 21.44 -3.40 8.26
C ALA A 98 20.93 -2.16 7.53
N GLY A 99 21.14 -2.06 6.22
CA GLY A 99 20.62 -0.97 5.39
C GLY A 99 19.09 -0.93 5.38
N GLY A 100 18.44 -2.09 5.32
CA GLY A 100 16.99 -2.21 5.42
C GLY A 100 16.46 -1.73 6.77
N GLY A 101 17.13 -2.06 7.86
CA GLY A 101 16.76 -1.61 9.21
C GLY A 101 16.84 -0.10 9.37
N LEU A 102 17.89 0.54 8.86
CA LEU A 102 18.01 2.00 8.87
C LEU A 102 16.89 2.65 8.05
N LEU A 103 16.58 2.12 6.89
CA LEU A 103 15.50 2.62 6.05
C LEU A 103 14.14 2.49 6.76
N VAL A 104 13.87 1.37 7.42
CA VAL A 104 12.64 1.18 8.20
C VAL A 104 12.52 2.20 9.32
N ASP A 105 13.60 2.46 10.06
CA ASP A 105 13.60 3.44 11.14
C ASP A 105 13.30 4.85 10.59
N ASP A 106 13.92 5.25 9.49
CA ASP A 106 13.66 6.54 8.86
C ASP A 106 12.24 6.65 8.30
N LEU A 107 11.74 5.60 7.66
CA LEU A 107 10.36 5.54 7.19
C LEU A 107 9.37 5.71 8.34
N CYS A 108 9.57 4.99 9.43
CA CYS A 108 8.70 5.10 10.61
C CYS A 108 8.75 6.49 11.21
N HIS A 109 9.91 7.12 11.26
CA HIS A 109 10.06 8.48 11.77
C HIS A 109 9.33 9.50 10.88
N GLU A 110 9.52 9.43 9.56
CA GLU A 110 8.93 10.38 8.62
C GLU A 110 7.40 10.22 8.49
N LEU A 111 6.89 9.01 8.63
CA LEU A 111 5.46 8.71 8.49
C LEU A 111 4.69 8.81 9.81
N ALA A 112 5.36 8.84 10.94
CA ALA A 112 4.72 8.94 12.25
C ALA A 112 3.98 10.28 12.39
N GLY A 113 2.81 10.26 13.02
CA GLY A 113 2.01 11.44 13.24
C GLY A 113 0.56 11.11 13.52
N GLU A 114 -0.30 12.11 13.46
CA GLU A 114 -1.74 11.95 13.68
C GLU A 114 -2.51 11.63 12.40
N THR A 115 -1.96 12.01 11.23
CA THR A 115 -2.61 11.75 9.94
C THR A 115 -2.43 10.29 9.54
N PRO A 116 -3.53 9.54 9.28
CA PRO A 116 -3.42 8.17 8.80
C PRO A 116 -2.67 8.09 7.46
N CYS A 117 -1.81 7.09 7.34
CA CYS A 117 -1.04 6.81 6.13
C CYS A 117 -1.25 5.36 5.71
N TYR A 118 -1.63 5.17 4.45
CA TYR A 118 -1.86 3.85 3.87
C TYR A 118 -0.83 3.60 2.77
N ILE A 119 -0.03 2.55 2.95
CA ILE A 119 0.93 2.09 1.94
C ILE A 119 0.31 0.88 1.25
N PHE A 120 -0.12 1.05 0.02
CA PHE A 120 -0.75 0.00 -0.77
C PHE A 120 0.23 -0.53 -1.81
N VAL A 121 0.62 -1.79 -1.66
CA VAL A 121 1.48 -2.51 -2.62
C VAL A 121 0.61 -3.39 -3.50
N ASP A 122 0.45 -2.98 -4.75
CA ASP A 122 -0.37 -3.67 -5.74
C ASP A 122 0.47 -4.62 -6.58
N ASP A 123 -0.12 -5.76 -6.96
CA ASP A 123 0.54 -6.82 -7.72
C ASP A 123 1.77 -7.41 -7.01
N PHE A 124 1.69 -7.51 -5.69
CA PHE A 124 2.76 -8.03 -4.83
C PHE A 124 3.21 -9.45 -5.22
N HIS A 125 2.32 -10.25 -5.81
CA HIS A 125 2.62 -11.62 -6.25
C HIS A 125 3.71 -11.69 -7.33
N LEU A 126 4.02 -10.59 -8.01
CA LEU A 126 5.12 -10.53 -8.98
C LEU A 126 6.50 -10.50 -8.32
N LEU A 127 6.56 -10.22 -7.02
CA LEU A 127 7.81 -10.20 -6.28
C LEU A 127 8.17 -11.59 -5.79
N THR A 128 9.40 -12.05 -6.12
CA THR A 128 9.92 -13.35 -5.72
C THR A 128 11.17 -13.26 -4.84
N ASP A 129 11.76 -12.08 -4.72
CA ASP A 129 12.97 -11.86 -3.94
C ASP A 129 12.68 -11.87 -2.44
N ARG A 130 13.33 -12.79 -1.71
CA ARG A 130 13.16 -12.94 -0.27
C ARG A 130 13.57 -11.71 0.54
N ARG A 131 14.49 -10.90 0.02
CA ARG A 131 14.92 -9.66 0.69
C ARG A 131 13.75 -8.69 0.82
N VAL A 132 12.86 -8.63 -0.18
CA VAL A 132 11.66 -7.81 -0.14
C VAL A 132 10.71 -8.29 0.95
N TYR A 133 10.46 -9.60 1.04
CA TYR A 133 9.61 -10.16 2.09
C TYR A 133 10.16 -9.87 3.48
N THR A 134 11.45 -10.07 3.68
CA THR A 134 12.13 -9.79 4.95
C THR A 134 12.00 -8.31 5.32
N PHE A 135 12.21 -7.42 4.35
CA PHE A 135 12.06 -5.98 4.56
C PHE A 135 10.62 -5.61 4.95
N LEU A 136 9.63 -6.14 4.26
CA LEU A 136 8.22 -5.85 4.55
C LEU A 136 7.79 -6.38 5.91
N CYS A 137 8.26 -7.55 6.32
CA CYS A 137 8.02 -8.07 7.67
C CYS A 137 8.64 -7.15 8.74
N MET A 138 9.86 -6.72 8.53
CA MET A 138 10.54 -5.78 9.42
C MET A 138 9.78 -4.46 9.51
N LEU A 139 9.35 -3.94 8.38
CA LEU A 139 8.55 -2.70 8.30
C LEU A 139 7.23 -2.87 9.07
N ALA A 140 6.48 -3.95 8.79
CA ALA A 140 5.18 -4.19 9.43
C ALA A 140 5.27 -4.28 10.94
N ASN A 141 6.36 -4.85 11.48
CA ASN A 141 6.57 -4.97 12.92
C ASN A 141 6.93 -3.65 13.62
N ARG A 142 7.34 -2.63 12.88
CA ARG A 142 7.79 -1.35 13.42
C ARG A 142 6.93 -0.16 13.02
N LEU A 143 5.87 -0.37 12.23
CA LEU A 143 5.02 0.72 11.77
C LEU A 143 4.42 1.51 12.93
N PRO A 144 4.41 2.87 12.84
CA PRO A 144 3.64 3.70 13.76
C PRO A 144 2.15 3.37 13.71
N VAL A 145 1.42 3.72 14.77
CA VAL A 145 -0.02 3.42 14.89
C VAL A 145 -0.85 3.99 13.74
N ASN A 146 -0.42 5.13 13.19
CA ASN A 146 -1.12 5.80 12.09
C ASN A 146 -0.80 5.25 10.70
N VAL A 147 0.13 4.30 10.57
CA VAL A 147 0.57 3.76 9.27
C VAL A 147 0.06 2.33 9.08
N HIS A 148 -0.53 2.07 7.93
CA HIS A 148 -1.12 0.79 7.57
C HIS A 148 -0.58 0.31 6.23
N LEU A 149 -0.06 -0.92 6.21
CA LEU A 149 0.45 -1.57 5.00
C LEU A 149 -0.63 -2.51 4.43
N ILE A 150 -0.89 -2.42 3.13
CA ILE A 150 -1.89 -3.24 2.42
C ILE A 150 -1.22 -4.06 1.33
#